data_88cab5b64b3bc173ace9909bb1553a86
#
_entry.id   88cab5b64b3bc173ace9909bb1553a86
#
_cell.length_a   1.000
_cell.length_b   1.000
_cell.length_c   1.000
_cell.angle_alpha   90.00
_cell.angle_beta   90.00
_cell.angle_gamma   90.00
#
_symmetry.space_group_name_H-M   'P 1'
#
loop_
_entity.id
_entity.type
_entity.pdbx_description
1 polymer ?
#
loop_
_entity_poly.entity_id
_entity_poly.type
_entity_poly.pdbx_seq_one_letter_code
_entity_poly.pdbx_strand_id
1 'polypeptide(L)'
;MKAYEEGGNEVLLIWMKVLKYQEYCEWMLKKGMKDAYLVLHKNGLCWYQEGLVEKFPSIVVELCLNRVIEVDIASHTLLRVNGEDVKGIEHAKVLDLNDDGERWEGDVLHEQPFGWGVLYDSENRMTYEGFRIGEVDVCYGRSYYPDLGVIEYEGEICEGRRWGRGIQYDRNGNTVFDGEWMNDEQLSKRVVVNEENQLLHNHIEELIVSNNSCNGPEWTALDLSFMPYLRLLDVGDTCFVNVNEVKMIGLSQLESIAIGMMCFTKDKDQIGSDSSRHFFLKNCERLRELKMGRYSFCDYSVCEIENVPSLEGIEMGKLNETSYNFKYASLELKSDCERME
;
A
#
# COMPACT_ATOMS: atom_id res chain seq x y z
N MET A 1 -11.89 4.64 0.82
CA MET A 1 -13.24 4.57 1.40
C MET A 1 -14.33 4.21 0.40
N LYS A 2 -14.22 4.58 -0.87
CA LYS A 2 -15.15 4.05 -1.90
C LYS A 2 -15.20 2.52 -1.89
N ALA A 3 -14.06 1.85 -1.78
CA ALA A 3 -13.99 0.40 -1.68
C ALA A 3 -14.65 -0.17 -0.40
N TYR A 4 -14.72 0.61 0.67
CA TYR A 4 -15.39 0.24 1.91
C TYR A 4 -16.91 0.42 1.82
N GLU A 5 -17.40 1.45 1.13
CA GLU A 5 -18.83 1.70 0.92
C GLU A 5 -19.46 0.73 -0.09
N GLU A 6 -18.67 0.21 -1.04
CA GLU A 6 -19.11 -0.74 -2.08
C GLU A 6 -19.04 -2.23 -1.65
N GLY A 7 -18.70 -2.51 -0.40
CA GLY A 7 -18.78 -3.86 0.18
C GLY A 7 -17.69 -4.84 -0.26
N GLY A 8 -16.60 -4.33 -0.84
CA GLY A 8 -15.59 -5.14 -1.51
C GLY A 8 -14.29 -5.40 -0.76
N ASN A 9 -14.24 -5.50 0.59
CA ASN A 9 -12.94 -5.77 1.20
C ASN A 9 -12.99 -6.49 2.54
N GLU A 10 -13.34 -7.77 2.51
CA GLU A 10 -13.10 -8.65 3.66
C GLU A 10 -11.61 -8.71 4.03
N VAL A 11 -10.70 -8.62 3.06
CA VAL A 11 -9.24 -8.60 3.30
C VAL A 11 -8.84 -7.34 4.06
N LEU A 12 -9.31 -6.16 3.65
CA LEU A 12 -9.06 -4.91 4.38
C LEU A 12 -9.66 -4.96 5.80
N LEU A 13 -10.87 -5.52 5.95
CA LEU A 13 -11.52 -5.72 7.25
C LEU A 13 -10.79 -6.73 8.14
N ILE A 14 -10.21 -7.80 7.58
CA ILE A 14 -9.41 -8.78 8.32
C ILE A 14 -8.13 -8.12 8.84
N TRP A 15 -7.43 -7.36 8.01
CA TRP A 15 -6.24 -6.60 8.42
C TRP A 15 -6.56 -5.55 9.47
N MET A 16 -7.67 -4.82 9.32
CA MET A 16 -8.14 -3.83 10.30
C MET A 16 -8.53 -4.45 11.63
N LYS A 17 -9.13 -5.64 11.65
CA LYS A 17 -9.43 -6.39 12.88
C LYS A 17 -8.18 -6.87 13.60
N VAL A 18 -7.18 -7.33 12.86
CA VAL A 18 -5.90 -7.77 13.41
C VAL A 18 -5.12 -6.61 14.04
N LEU A 19 -5.26 -5.39 13.52
CA LEU A 19 -4.51 -4.22 13.96
C LEU A 19 -5.18 -3.36 15.03
N LYS A 20 -6.35 -3.70 15.57
CA LYS A 20 -7.12 -2.93 16.57
C LYS A 20 -7.55 -1.52 16.12
N TYR A 21 -7.60 -1.23 14.81
CA TYR A 21 -7.92 0.11 14.29
C TYR A 21 -9.39 0.30 13.88
N GLN A 22 -10.27 -0.65 14.19
CA GLN A 22 -11.70 -0.55 13.84
C GLN A 22 -12.35 0.72 14.42
N GLU A 23 -12.03 1.09 15.65
CA GLU A 23 -12.56 2.30 16.30
C GLU A 23 -12.15 3.59 15.59
N TYR A 24 -10.94 3.62 15.01
CA TYR A 24 -10.41 4.77 14.28
C TYR A 24 -11.09 4.96 12.92
N CYS A 25 -11.36 3.87 12.22
CA CYS A 25 -12.08 3.91 10.95
C CYS A 25 -13.52 4.38 11.15
N GLU A 26 -14.19 3.91 12.20
CA GLU A 26 -15.52 4.38 12.57
C GLU A 26 -15.53 5.87 12.96
N TRP A 27 -14.47 6.35 13.60
CA TRP A 27 -14.32 7.76 13.94
C TRP A 27 -14.13 8.63 12.68
N MET A 28 -13.30 8.23 11.74
CA MET A 28 -13.10 8.92 10.46
C MET A 28 -14.38 8.96 9.62
N LEU A 29 -15.14 7.86 9.57
CA LEU A 29 -16.45 7.79 8.93
C LEU A 29 -17.45 8.78 9.54
N LYS A 30 -17.47 8.90 10.87
CA LYS A 30 -18.33 9.86 11.59
C LYS A 30 -17.96 11.33 11.32
N LYS A 31 -16.70 11.63 10.98
CA LYS A 31 -16.26 13.00 10.64
C LYS A 31 -16.53 13.40 9.19
N GLY A 32 -17.15 12.54 8.39
CA GLY A 32 -17.60 12.87 7.03
C GLY A 32 -16.49 13.00 6.00
N MET A 33 -15.36 12.35 6.23
CA MET A 33 -14.19 12.34 5.35
C MET A 33 -14.41 11.38 4.19
N LYS A 34 -15.13 11.85 3.16
CA LYS A 34 -15.63 11.02 2.05
C LYS A 34 -14.59 10.66 0.98
N ASP A 35 -13.49 11.40 0.89
CA ASP A 35 -12.54 11.29 -0.22
C ASP A 35 -11.12 10.98 0.27
N ALA A 36 -11.01 10.05 1.23
CA ALA A 36 -9.75 9.68 1.82
C ALA A 36 -9.36 8.24 1.49
N TYR A 37 -8.11 8.03 1.15
CA TYR A 37 -7.54 6.70 0.96
C TYR A 37 -6.80 6.28 2.23
N LEU A 38 -7.08 5.07 2.66
CA LEU A 38 -6.41 4.44 3.77
C LEU A 38 -5.37 3.48 3.21
N VAL A 39 -4.10 3.75 3.42
CA VAL A 39 -3.03 2.81 3.11
C VAL A 39 -2.69 2.06 4.38
N LEU A 40 -2.94 0.76 4.38
CA LEU A 40 -2.68 -0.10 5.53
C LEU A 40 -1.24 -0.59 5.48
N HIS A 41 -0.46 -0.22 6.46
CA HIS A 41 0.87 -0.76 6.67
C HIS A 41 0.86 -1.72 7.88
N LYS A 42 1.81 -2.62 7.94
CA LYS A 42 1.89 -3.69 8.96
C LYS A 42 1.81 -3.18 10.41
N ASN A 43 2.25 -1.96 10.68
CA ASN A 43 2.31 -1.35 12.00
C ASN A 43 1.71 0.06 12.08
N GLY A 44 1.02 0.54 11.06
CA GLY A 44 0.42 1.88 11.06
C GLY A 44 -0.52 2.08 9.88
N LEU A 45 -1.25 3.18 9.92
CA LEU A 45 -2.24 3.54 8.94
C LEU A 45 -1.86 4.90 8.37
N CYS A 46 -1.36 4.93 7.14
CA CYS A 46 -1.15 6.17 6.41
C CYS A 46 -2.41 6.54 5.65
N TRP A 47 -2.76 7.80 5.67
CA TRP A 47 -3.99 8.30 5.15
C TRP A 47 -3.76 9.38 4.11
N TYR A 48 -4.36 9.22 2.93
CA TYR A 48 -4.30 10.21 1.86
C TYR A 48 -5.71 10.70 1.54
N GLN A 49 -5.91 12.00 1.54
CA GLN A 49 -7.14 12.61 1.07
C GLN A 49 -6.99 12.99 -0.39
N GLU A 50 -7.79 12.37 -1.26
CA GLU A 50 -7.84 12.73 -2.69
C GLU A 50 -8.15 14.22 -2.86
N GLY A 51 -7.39 14.92 -3.67
CA GLY A 51 -7.55 16.36 -3.90
C GLY A 51 -6.74 17.27 -2.97
N LEU A 52 -6.37 16.85 -1.76
CA LEU A 52 -5.41 17.58 -0.92
C LEU A 52 -3.98 17.36 -1.43
N VAL A 53 -3.63 16.12 -1.76
CA VAL A 53 -2.30 15.77 -2.30
C VAL A 53 -2.09 16.39 -3.69
N GLU A 54 -3.10 16.43 -4.55
CA GLU A 54 -3.01 17.11 -5.86
C GLU A 54 -2.91 18.62 -5.72
N LYS A 55 -3.60 19.21 -4.75
CA LYS A 55 -3.67 20.67 -4.55
C LYS A 55 -2.56 21.21 -3.65
N PHE A 56 -2.05 20.37 -2.73
CA PHE A 56 -1.02 20.70 -1.76
C PHE A 56 -0.07 19.49 -1.59
N PRO A 57 0.85 19.27 -2.54
CA PRO A 57 1.74 18.10 -2.52
C PRO A 57 2.70 18.07 -1.30
N SER A 58 2.81 19.16 -0.57
CA SER A 58 3.59 19.27 0.67
C SER A 58 2.84 18.84 1.93
N ILE A 59 1.53 18.57 1.84
CA ILE A 59 0.75 18.17 2.99
C ILE A 59 0.83 16.65 3.17
N VAL A 60 1.30 16.25 4.35
CA VAL A 60 1.30 14.86 4.82
C VAL A 60 0.26 14.71 5.92
N VAL A 61 -0.54 13.67 5.82
CA VAL A 61 -1.52 13.28 6.83
C VAL A 61 -1.19 11.88 7.29
N GLU A 62 -0.89 11.71 8.54
CA GLU A 62 -0.43 10.45 9.10
C GLU A 62 -1.22 10.07 10.36
N LEU A 63 -1.50 8.77 10.51
CA LEU A 63 -1.97 8.20 11.77
C LEU A 63 -0.77 7.70 12.57
N CYS A 64 -0.38 8.47 13.55
CA CYS A 64 0.77 8.20 14.40
C CYS A 64 0.40 8.48 15.87
N LEU A 65 0.93 7.69 16.80
CA LEU A 65 0.63 7.82 18.24
C LEU A 65 -0.88 7.79 18.57
N ASN A 66 -1.67 7.00 17.83
CA ASN A 66 -3.13 6.99 17.91
C ASN A 66 -3.79 8.36 17.63
N ARG A 67 -3.15 9.21 16.85
CA ARG A 67 -3.64 10.54 16.44
C ARG A 67 -3.51 10.69 14.93
N VAL A 68 -4.44 11.40 14.32
CA VAL A 68 -4.29 11.87 12.94
C VAL A 68 -3.53 13.18 12.99
N ILE A 69 -2.33 13.21 12.43
CA ILE A 69 -1.44 14.37 12.40
C ILE A 69 -1.40 14.88 10.96
N GLU A 70 -1.62 16.18 10.78
CA GLU A 70 -1.57 16.85 9.48
C GLU A 70 -0.49 17.92 9.52
N VAL A 71 0.49 17.82 8.62
CA VAL A 71 1.62 18.75 8.51
C VAL A 71 1.77 19.26 7.09
N ASP A 72 2.33 20.45 6.95
CA ASP A 72 2.83 20.97 5.67
C ASP A 72 4.36 20.97 5.70
N ILE A 73 4.95 20.08 4.91
CA ILE A 73 6.40 19.92 4.81
C ILE A 73 7.07 21.18 4.24
N ALA A 74 6.43 21.86 3.27
CA ALA A 74 7.02 23.01 2.60
C ALA A 74 7.14 24.23 3.53
N SER A 75 6.19 24.41 4.43
CA SER A 75 6.20 25.50 5.41
C SER A 75 6.74 25.07 6.78
N HIS A 76 7.10 23.80 6.96
CA HIS A 76 7.48 23.22 8.23
C HIS A 76 6.43 23.45 9.33
N THR A 77 5.16 23.35 8.98
CA THR A 77 4.07 23.69 9.89
C THR A 77 3.24 22.47 10.25
N LEU A 78 3.05 22.22 11.55
CA LEU A 78 2.05 21.29 12.02
C LEU A 78 0.69 21.99 11.95
N LEU A 79 -0.21 21.48 11.10
CA LEU A 79 -1.50 22.10 10.79
C LEU A 79 -2.58 21.68 11.80
N ARG A 80 -2.76 20.37 11.98
CA ARG A 80 -3.85 19.82 12.80
C ARG A 80 -3.45 18.54 13.50
N VAL A 81 -4.12 18.31 14.62
CA VAL A 81 -4.12 17.00 15.29
C VAL A 81 -5.56 16.58 15.51
N ASN A 82 -5.92 15.37 15.02
CA ASN A 82 -7.28 14.84 15.04
C ASN A 82 -8.32 15.79 14.35
N GLY A 83 -7.89 16.51 13.30
CA GLY A 83 -8.72 17.43 12.54
C GLY A 83 -8.97 18.79 13.23
N GLU A 84 -8.29 19.07 14.34
CA GLU A 84 -8.40 20.34 15.07
C GLU A 84 -7.09 21.12 14.97
N ASP A 85 -7.19 22.45 14.75
CA ASP A 85 -6.04 23.33 14.73
C ASP A 85 -5.37 23.35 16.11
N VAL A 86 -4.06 23.18 16.15
CA VAL A 86 -3.30 23.20 17.41
C VAL A 86 -3.03 24.66 17.81
N LYS A 87 -3.38 25.02 19.04
CA LYS A 87 -3.19 26.37 19.59
C LYS A 87 -2.12 26.38 20.67
N GLY A 88 -1.39 27.49 20.75
CA GLY A 88 -0.43 27.73 21.82
C GLY A 88 0.96 27.13 21.55
N ILE A 89 1.25 26.73 20.32
CA ILE A 89 2.61 26.37 19.93
C ILE A 89 3.50 27.59 20.03
N GLU A 90 4.61 27.46 20.74
CA GLU A 90 5.68 28.45 20.83
C GLU A 90 6.79 28.09 19.84
N HIS A 91 7.10 29.00 18.93
CA HIS A 91 8.07 28.77 17.86
C HIS A 91 9.48 29.18 18.26
N ALA A 92 10.49 28.58 17.62
CA ALA A 92 11.91 28.91 17.77
C ALA A 92 12.38 28.89 19.25
N LYS A 93 11.94 27.90 20.01
CA LYS A 93 12.36 27.67 21.39
C LYS A 93 13.56 26.74 21.46
N VAL A 94 14.32 26.90 22.50
CA VAL A 94 15.38 25.96 22.91
C VAL A 94 14.91 25.26 24.18
N LEU A 95 14.88 23.94 24.13
CA LEU A 95 14.42 23.09 25.22
C LEU A 95 15.50 22.05 25.54
N ASP A 96 16.04 22.08 26.75
CA ASP A 96 16.90 21.02 27.25
C ASP A 96 16.07 19.77 27.53
N LEU A 97 16.42 18.65 26.94
CA LEU A 97 15.66 17.40 27.04
C LEU A 97 16.11 16.55 28.21
N ASN A 98 17.40 16.64 28.59
CA ASN A 98 18.00 15.91 29.71
C ASN A 98 19.24 16.61 30.26
N ASP A 99 19.75 16.08 31.38
CA ASP A 99 20.93 16.62 32.07
C ASP A 99 22.26 16.34 31.31
N ASP A 100 22.23 15.45 30.30
CA ASP A 100 23.40 15.08 29.49
C ASP A 100 23.67 16.07 28.34
N GLY A 101 22.77 17.04 28.12
CA GLY A 101 22.95 18.14 27.18
C GLY A 101 22.26 17.91 25.81
N GLU A 102 21.41 16.90 25.69
CA GLU A 102 20.52 16.80 24.54
C GLU A 102 19.49 17.92 24.54
N ARG A 103 19.25 18.54 23.41
CA ARG A 103 18.30 19.63 23.30
C ARG A 103 17.51 19.63 22.01
N TRP A 104 16.32 20.18 22.09
CA TRP A 104 15.46 20.50 20.97
C TRP A 104 15.45 21.99 20.68
N GLU A 105 15.63 22.36 19.41
CA GLU A 105 15.51 23.74 18.94
C GLU A 105 14.39 23.82 17.91
N GLY A 106 13.20 24.33 18.28
CA GLY A 106 12.06 24.35 17.38
C GLY A 106 10.74 24.70 18.05
N ASP A 107 9.68 24.08 17.56
CA ASP A 107 8.32 24.27 18.05
C ASP A 107 8.10 23.50 19.33
N VAL A 108 7.47 24.14 20.31
CA VAL A 108 7.24 23.62 21.65
C VAL A 108 5.79 23.87 22.08
N LEU A 109 5.18 22.90 22.72
CA LEU A 109 3.88 23.02 23.36
C LEU A 109 3.94 22.33 24.74
N HIS A 110 3.55 23.06 25.80
CA HIS A 110 3.59 22.57 27.16
C HIS A 110 4.96 22.00 27.60
N GLU A 111 6.03 22.73 27.28
CA GLU A 111 7.41 22.34 27.60
C GLU A 111 7.86 21.00 26.96
N GLN A 112 7.29 20.64 25.82
CA GLN A 112 7.67 19.46 25.05
C GLN A 112 7.82 19.82 23.58
N PRO A 113 8.71 19.13 22.81
CA PRO A 113 8.74 19.24 21.36
C PRO A 113 7.36 19.01 20.76
N PHE A 114 6.89 19.93 19.90
CA PHE A 114 5.57 19.79 19.28
C PHE A 114 5.49 20.56 17.97
N GLY A 115 5.98 19.96 16.91
CA GLY A 115 6.05 20.55 15.59
C GLY A 115 7.42 20.38 14.97
N TRP A 116 7.85 21.34 14.16
CA TRP A 116 9.12 21.30 13.46
C TRP A 116 10.28 21.81 14.32
N GLY A 117 11.44 21.17 14.19
CA GLY A 117 12.67 21.62 14.86
C GLY A 117 13.85 20.71 14.59
N VAL A 118 14.92 20.94 15.36
CA VAL A 118 16.19 20.24 15.26
C VAL A 118 16.55 19.63 16.61
N LEU A 119 16.95 18.36 16.58
CA LEU A 119 17.46 17.64 17.75
C LEU A 119 18.98 17.60 17.71
N TYR A 120 19.60 17.97 18.81
CA TYR A 120 21.02 17.89 19.03
C TYR A 120 21.36 16.90 20.14
N ASP A 121 22.44 16.14 19.95
CA ASP A 121 22.97 15.26 20.99
C ASP A 121 23.79 16.03 22.05
N SER A 122 24.29 15.31 23.04
CA SER A 122 25.12 15.85 24.13
C SER A 122 26.45 16.46 23.69
N GLU A 123 26.92 16.14 22.48
CA GLU A 123 28.13 16.72 21.88
C GLU A 123 27.83 17.91 20.95
N ASN A 124 26.58 18.40 20.99
CA ASN A 124 26.09 19.51 20.14
C ASN A 124 26.11 19.19 18.64
N ARG A 125 25.94 17.94 18.28
CA ARG A 125 25.82 17.51 16.87
C ARG A 125 24.36 17.32 16.53
N MET A 126 23.98 17.75 15.34
CA MET A 126 22.62 17.55 14.81
C MET A 126 22.39 16.07 14.51
N THR A 127 21.33 15.52 15.08
CA THR A 127 20.95 14.10 14.87
C THR A 127 19.67 13.97 14.07
N TYR A 128 18.76 14.94 14.19
CA TYR A 128 17.48 14.94 13.52
C TYR A 128 16.99 16.35 13.22
N GLU A 129 16.28 16.53 12.13
CA GLU A 129 15.53 17.73 11.78
C GLU A 129 14.18 17.31 11.21
N GLY A 130 13.06 17.73 11.78
CA GLY A 130 11.75 17.30 11.33
C GLY A 130 10.63 17.56 12.31
N PHE A 131 9.49 16.93 12.07
CA PHE A 131 8.35 17.00 12.98
C PHE A 131 8.51 16.03 14.14
N ARG A 132 8.23 16.53 15.34
CA ARG A 132 8.32 15.77 16.58
C ARG A 132 7.15 16.09 17.51
N ILE A 133 6.64 15.08 18.21
CA ILE A 133 5.63 15.22 19.26
C ILE A 133 6.14 14.49 20.50
N GLY A 134 6.46 15.27 21.55
CA GLY A 134 7.14 14.74 22.72
C GLY A 134 8.50 14.14 22.36
N GLU A 135 8.70 12.86 22.64
CA GLU A 135 9.94 12.14 22.36
C GLU A 135 9.94 11.41 21.01
N VAL A 136 8.88 11.55 20.21
CA VAL A 136 8.67 10.73 19.00
C VAL A 136 8.72 11.57 17.75
N ASP A 137 9.54 11.15 16.79
CA ASP A 137 9.60 11.70 15.44
C ASP A 137 8.42 11.21 14.62
N VAL A 138 7.77 12.13 13.90
CA VAL A 138 6.50 11.88 13.18
C VAL A 138 6.47 12.54 11.82
N CYS A 139 5.64 12.04 10.94
CA CYS A 139 5.27 12.57 9.63
C CYS A 139 6.43 12.69 8.65
N TYR A 140 7.38 13.58 8.87
CA TYR A 140 8.48 13.83 7.95
C TYR A 140 9.70 14.41 8.66
N GLY A 141 10.90 13.98 8.25
CA GLY A 141 12.14 14.53 8.79
C GLY A 141 13.39 14.01 8.09
N ARG A 142 14.52 14.45 8.64
CA ARG A 142 15.86 14.08 8.23
C ARG A 142 16.63 13.55 9.42
N SER A 143 17.22 12.38 9.32
CA SER A 143 18.26 11.93 10.25
C SER A 143 19.64 12.19 9.67
N TYR A 144 20.62 12.33 10.54
CA TYR A 144 22.00 12.69 10.17
C TYR A 144 22.98 11.66 10.69
N TYR A 145 24.11 11.50 9.99
CA TYR A 145 25.33 10.91 10.54
C TYR A 145 25.95 11.95 11.47
N PRO A 146 25.86 11.82 12.81
CA PRO A 146 26.18 12.93 13.72
C PRO A 146 27.65 13.36 13.66
N ASP A 147 28.53 12.41 13.38
CA ASP A 147 29.98 12.65 13.26
C ASP A 147 30.39 13.40 11.97
N LEU A 148 29.52 13.42 10.95
CA LEU A 148 29.78 14.05 9.67
C LEU A 148 28.86 15.24 9.36
N GLY A 149 27.69 15.31 10.02
CA GLY A 149 26.67 16.32 9.74
C GLY A 149 26.03 16.20 8.35
N VAL A 150 26.15 15.03 7.69
CA VAL A 150 25.50 14.74 6.42
C VAL A 150 24.20 13.94 6.66
N ILE A 151 23.24 14.13 5.78
CA ILE A 151 21.94 13.44 5.87
C ILE A 151 22.17 11.93 5.68
N GLU A 152 21.58 11.13 6.56
CA GLU A 152 21.47 9.67 6.44
C GLU A 152 20.16 9.28 5.78
N TYR A 153 19.07 9.93 6.18
CA TYR A 153 17.73 9.68 5.66
C TYR A 153 16.93 10.97 5.55
N GLU A 154 16.12 11.08 4.53
CA GLU A 154 15.14 12.16 4.37
C GLU A 154 13.84 11.56 3.86
N GLY A 155 12.73 11.74 4.58
CA GLY A 155 11.45 11.19 4.15
C GLY A 155 10.39 11.13 5.25
N GLU A 156 9.36 10.34 4.98
CA GLU A 156 8.28 10.11 5.92
C GLU A 156 8.74 9.23 7.08
N ILE A 157 8.23 9.55 8.29
CA ILE A 157 8.60 8.90 9.55
C ILE A 157 7.32 8.66 10.34
N CYS A 158 7.12 7.43 10.80
CA CYS A 158 6.03 7.06 11.69
C CYS A 158 6.57 6.43 12.96
N GLU A 159 6.23 7.04 14.11
CA GLU A 159 6.67 6.58 15.44
C GLU A 159 8.19 6.36 15.54
N GLY A 160 8.97 7.31 15.00
CA GLY A 160 10.42 7.28 15.01
C GLY A 160 11.05 6.32 14.01
N ARG A 161 10.27 5.72 13.09
CA ARG A 161 10.74 4.75 12.10
C ARG A 161 10.52 5.28 10.69
N ARG A 162 11.42 4.90 9.78
CA ARG A 162 11.29 5.20 8.36
C ARG A 162 10.03 4.54 7.82
N TRP A 163 9.23 5.32 7.12
CA TRP A 163 7.91 4.94 6.67
C TRP A 163 7.57 5.67 5.37
N GLY A 164 6.70 5.13 4.51
CA GLY A 164 6.29 5.79 3.28
C GLY A 164 7.45 6.16 2.37
N ARG A 165 7.36 7.28 1.70
CA ARG A 165 8.39 7.75 0.76
C ARG A 165 9.61 8.31 1.47
N GLY A 166 10.82 7.82 1.09
CA GLY A 166 12.06 8.34 1.67
C GLY A 166 13.31 7.97 0.89
N ILE A 167 14.35 8.77 1.11
CA ILE A 167 15.66 8.63 0.48
C ILE A 167 16.69 8.34 1.55
N GLN A 168 17.48 7.30 1.37
CA GLN A 168 18.64 6.98 2.18
C GLN A 168 19.91 7.36 1.46
N TYR A 169 20.84 7.95 2.20
CA TYR A 169 22.16 8.36 1.72
C TYR A 169 23.27 7.60 2.44
N ASP A 170 24.40 7.42 1.75
CA ASP A 170 25.63 6.95 2.37
C ASP A 170 26.38 8.10 3.09
N ARG A 171 27.49 7.76 3.78
CA ARG A 171 28.31 8.73 4.49
C ARG A 171 29.01 9.76 3.59
N ASN A 172 28.98 9.57 2.27
CA ASN A 172 29.52 10.50 1.27
C ASN A 172 28.42 11.39 0.65
N GLY A 173 27.15 11.21 1.07
CA GLY A 173 26.00 11.92 0.54
C GLY A 173 25.45 11.37 -0.78
N ASN A 174 25.89 10.16 -1.21
CA ASN A 174 25.31 9.53 -2.39
C ASN A 174 24.02 8.80 -2.01
N THR A 175 23.00 8.87 -2.88
CA THR A 175 21.77 8.12 -2.73
C THR A 175 22.03 6.61 -2.77
N VAL A 176 21.67 5.92 -1.70
CA VAL A 176 21.72 4.45 -1.58
C VAL A 176 20.40 3.83 -1.96
N PHE A 177 19.31 4.46 -1.55
CA PHE A 177 17.96 4.02 -1.85
C PHE A 177 17.03 5.23 -1.96
N ASP A 178 16.15 5.21 -2.94
CA ASP A 178 15.10 6.18 -3.16
C ASP A 178 13.80 5.42 -3.45
N GLY A 179 12.92 5.32 -2.45
CA GLY A 179 11.73 4.47 -2.57
C GLY A 179 10.85 4.49 -1.32
N GLU A 180 10.08 3.42 -1.20
CA GLU A 180 9.11 3.26 -0.12
C GLU A 180 9.70 2.45 1.04
N TRP A 181 9.30 2.83 2.23
CA TRP A 181 9.75 2.25 3.49
C TRP A 181 8.56 1.75 4.31
N MET A 182 8.79 0.74 5.10
CA MET A 182 7.85 0.27 6.09
C MET A 182 8.61 -0.25 7.32
N ASN A 183 8.45 0.44 8.45
CA ASN A 183 9.06 0.03 9.73
C ASN A 183 10.59 -0.19 9.62
N ASP A 184 11.30 0.82 9.05
CA ASP A 184 12.74 0.82 8.75
C ASP A 184 13.21 -0.13 7.65
N GLU A 185 12.31 -0.92 7.06
CA GLU A 185 12.63 -1.82 5.95
C GLU A 185 12.31 -1.17 4.60
N GLN A 186 13.20 -1.31 3.63
CA GLN A 186 12.99 -0.87 2.26
C GLN A 186 11.96 -1.78 1.57
N LEU A 187 10.94 -1.19 0.96
CA LEU A 187 9.94 -1.96 0.22
C LEU A 187 10.43 -2.24 -1.21
N SER A 188 10.46 -3.50 -1.57
CA SER A 188 10.80 -3.92 -2.91
C SER A 188 9.61 -3.72 -3.85
N LYS A 189 9.83 -3.08 -4.99
CA LYS A 189 8.84 -3.00 -6.07
C LYS A 189 8.56 -4.36 -6.72
N ARG A 190 9.48 -5.31 -6.56
CA ARG A 190 9.31 -6.69 -6.98
C ARG A 190 9.17 -7.59 -5.74
N VAL A 191 8.00 -8.17 -5.59
CA VAL A 191 7.67 -9.01 -4.43
C VAL A 191 7.43 -10.44 -4.87
N VAL A 192 8.08 -11.36 -4.17
CA VAL A 192 7.84 -12.79 -4.30
C VAL A 192 7.06 -13.27 -3.09
N VAL A 193 5.82 -13.67 -3.32
CA VAL A 193 4.93 -14.22 -2.29
C VAL A 193 5.12 -15.72 -2.19
N ASN A 194 5.30 -16.21 -0.95
CA ASN A 194 5.39 -17.63 -0.61
C ASN A 194 4.75 -17.84 0.78
N GLU A 195 4.87 -19.04 1.34
CA GLU A 195 4.32 -19.35 2.66
C GLU A 195 4.91 -18.48 3.79
N GLU A 196 6.18 -18.06 3.66
CA GLU A 196 6.90 -17.27 4.67
C GLU A 196 6.67 -15.76 4.49
N ASN A 197 6.53 -15.31 3.24
CA ASN A 197 6.32 -13.89 2.89
C ASN A 197 5.02 -13.71 2.12
N GLN A 198 4.01 -13.15 2.77
CA GLN A 198 2.70 -12.86 2.19
C GLN A 198 2.36 -11.37 2.26
N LEU A 199 3.38 -10.51 2.43
CA LEU A 199 3.18 -9.07 2.51
C LEU A 199 2.89 -8.49 1.13
N LEU A 200 1.72 -7.91 0.97
CA LEU A 200 1.31 -7.14 -0.19
C LEU A 200 1.21 -5.66 0.17
N HIS A 201 1.69 -4.80 -0.71
CA HIS A 201 1.60 -3.34 -0.56
C HIS A 201 1.30 -2.66 -1.90
N ASN A 202 0.85 -1.42 -1.87
CA ASN A 202 0.38 -0.69 -3.05
C ASN A 202 1.49 -0.23 -4.02
N HIS A 203 2.77 -0.26 -3.60
CA HIS A 203 3.91 0.15 -4.44
C HIS A 203 4.53 -1.01 -5.23
N ILE A 204 3.91 -2.18 -5.23
CA ILE A 204 4.37 -3.34 -6.01
C ILE A 204 4.19 -3.04 -7.51
N GLU A 205 5.29 -3.21 -8.27
CA GLU A 205 5.28 -3.18 -9.73
C GLU A 205 5.28 -4.61 -10.32
N GLU A 206 5.95 -5.56 -9.66
CA GLU A 206 6.00 -6.95 -10.09
C GLU A 206 5.62 -7.87 -8.93
N LEU A 207 4.51 -8.58 -9.08
CA LEU A 207 4.02 -9.54 -8.11
C LEU A 207 4.21 -10.96 -8.64
N ILE A 208 5.04 -11.74 -7.95
CA ILE A 208 5.33 -13.13 -8.28
C ILE A 208 4.83 -14.00 -7.13
N VAL A 209 4.04 -15.00 -7.42
CA VAL A 209 3.55 -15.95 -6.44
C VAL A 209 4.21 -17.31 -6.69
N SER A 210 4.91 -17.83 -5.70
CA SER A 210 5.57 -19.11 -5.80
C SER A 210 4.58 -20.28 -5.93
N ASN A 211 4.99 -21.38 -6.54
CA ASN A 211 4.15 -22.57 -6.66
C ASN A 211 3.60 -23.02 -5.30
N ASN A 212 2.40 -23.52 -5.27
CA ASN A 212 1.69 -24.06 -4.11
C ASN A 212 1.52 -23.06 -2.95
N SER A 213 1.51 -21.77 -3.23
CA SER A 213 1.39 -20.71 -2.23
C SER A 213 -0.03 -20.13 -2.13
N CYS A 214 -0.32 -19.44 -1.02
CA CYS A 214 -1.59 -18.75 -0.78
C CYS A 214 -2.81 -19.69 -0.79
N ASN A 215 -2.66 -20.91 -0.29
CA ASN A 215 -3.69 -21.94 -0.26
C ASN A 215 -4.38 -22.07 1.12
N GLY A 216 -4.04 -21.23 2.08
CA GLY A 216 -4.68 -21.19 3.39
C GLY A 216 -6.17 -20.80 3.31
N PRO A 217 -6.98 -21.14 4.32
CA PRO A 217 -8.40 -20.82 4.36
C PRO A 217 -8.69 -19.32 4.49
N GLU A 218 -7.71 -18.52 4.86
CA GLU A 218 -7.77 -17.06 4.93
C GLU A 218 -7.84 -16.39 3.55
N TRP A 219 -7.32 -17.06 2.51
CA TRP A 219 -7.35 -16.56 1.15
C TRP A 219 -8.69 -16.85 0.49
N THR A 220 -9.72 -16.10 0.85
CA THR A 220 -11.09 -16.24 0.28
C THR A 220 -11.34 -15.30 -0.91
N ALA A 221 -10.60 -14.20 -0.99
CA ALA A 221 -10.65 -13.24 -2.09
C ALA A 221 -9.25 -12.73 -2.43
N LEU A 222 -9.03 -12.40 -3.69
CA LEU A 222 -7.83 -11.71 -4.19
C LEU A 222 -8.26 -10.44 -4.92
N ASP A 223 -8.16 -9.32 -4.25
CA ASP A 223 -8.39 -8.01 -4.85
C ASP A 223 -7.06 -7.27 -4.99
N LEU A 224 -6.60 -7.09 -6.23
CA LEU A 224 -5.37 -6.38 -6.56
C LEU A 224 -5.61 -4.92 -6.95
N SER A 225 -6.86 -4.45 -6.90
CA SER A 225 -7.23 -3.08 -7.33
C SER A 225 -6.56 -1.98 -6.50
N PHE A 226 -6.02 -2.31 -5.33
CA PHE A 226 -5.25 -1.39 -4.49
C PHE A 226 -3.77 -1.23 -4.89
N MET A 227 -3.32 -1.89 -5.98
CA MET A 227 -1.94 -1.84 -6.49
C MET A 227 -1.84 -1.04 -7.79
N PRO A 228 -1.92 0.29 -7.77
CA PRO A 228 -2.02 1.12 -8.99
C PRO A 228 -0.77 1.06 -9.88
N TYR A 229 0.37 0.64 -9.31
CA TYR A 229 1.65 0.56 -10.02
C TYR A 229 1.96 -0.84 -10.56
N LEU A 230 1.09 -1.84 -10.31
CA LEU A 230 1.31 -3.21 -10.74
C LEU A 230 1.40 -3.29 -12.25
N ARG A 231 2.54 -3.80 -12.76
CA ARG A 231 2.84 -4.01 -14.18
C ARG A 231 2.81 -5.47 -14.58
N LEU A 232 3.27 -6.34 -13.69
CA LEU A 232 3.38 -7.77 -13.95
C LEU A 232 2.80 -8.56 -12.78
N LEU A 233 1.92 -9.51 -13.12
CA LEU A 233 1.46 -10.55 -12.23
C LEU A 233 1.89 -11.91 -12.78
N ASP A 234 2.70 -12.64 -12.01
CA ASP A 234 3.13 -13.99 -12.33
C ASP A 234 2.78 -14.94 -11.16
N VAL A 235 1.81 -15.81 -11.38
CA VAL A 235 1.31 -16.77 -10.39
C VAL A 235 1.79 -18.16 -10.79
N GLY A 236 2.55 -18.79 -9.91
CA GLY A 236 3.01 -20.16 -10.08
C GLY A 236 1.87 -21.19 -10.07
N ASP A 237 2.21 -22.46 -10.18
CA ASP A 237 1.23 -23.55 -10.23
C ASP A 237 0.57 -23.80 -8.86
N THR A 238 -0.71 -24.18 -8.88
CA THR A 238 -1.48 -24.64 -7.70
C THR A 238 -1.55 -23.59 -6.59
N CYS A 239 -1.87 -22.34 -6.96
CA CYS A 239 -1.99 -21.25 -6.02
C CYS A 239 -3.45 -20.81 -5.85
N PHE A 240 -3.77 -20.20 -4.70
CA PHE A 240 -5.06 -19.56 -4.42
C PHE A 240 -6.27 -20.51 -4.55
N VAL A 241 -6.15 -21.76 -4.15
CA VAL A 241 -7.22 -22.77 -4.34
C VAL A 241 -8.54 -22.40 -3.66
N ASN A 242 -8.48 -21.67 -2.53
CA ASN A 242 -9.65 -21.27 -1.75
C ASN A 242 -10.25 -19.92 -2.14
N VAL A 243 -9.63 -19.19 -3.07
CA VAL A 243 -10.11 -17.87 -3.48
C VAL A 243 -11.40 -18.01 -4.30
N ASN A 244 -12.46 -17.34 -3.84
CA ASN A 244 -13.75 -17.33 -4.52
C ASN A 244 -13.92 -16.13 -5.45
N GLU A 245 -13.29 -15.00 -5.12
CA GLU A 245 -13.41 -13.79 -5.91
C GLU A 245 -12.03 -13.24 -6.27
N VAL A 246 -11.80 -13.00 -7.56
CA VAL A 246 -10.60 -12.37 -8.08
C VAL A 246 -10.96 -11.05 -8.72
N LYS A 247 -10.36 -9.95 -8.25
CA LYS A 247 -10.56 -8.60 -8.78
C LYS A 247 -9.25 -7.99 -9.23
N MET A 248 -9.20 -7.56 -10.48
CA MET A 248 -8.15 -6.77 -11.10
C MET A 248 -8.82 -5.60 -11.81
N ILE A 249 -9.12 -4.52 -11.08
CA ILE A 249 -9.94 -3.42 -11.57
C ILE A 249 -9.17 -2.11 -11.48
N GLY A 250 -9.11 -1.38 -12.62
CA GLY A 250 -8.47 -0.06 -12.66
C GLY A 250 -6.94 -0.08 -12.61
N LEU A 251 -6.31 -1.22 -12.92
CA LEU A 251 -4.86 -1.38 -12.92
C LEU A 251 -4.27 -0.81 -14.22
N SER A 252 -4.16 0.51 -14.30
CA SER A 252 -3.77 1.24 -15.51
C SER A 252 -2.33 0.96 -15.97
N GLN A 253 -1.46 0.46 -15.11
CA GLN A 253 -0.08 0.12 -15.44
C GLN A 253 0.12 -1.37 -15.77
N LEU A 254 -0.88 -2.23 -15.55
CA LEU A 254 -0.77 -3.68 -15.74
C LEU A 254 -0.57 -4.02 -17.22
N GLU A 255 0.54 -4.69 -17.52
CA GLU A 255 0.97 -5.04 -18.88
C GLU A 255 0.80 -6.53 -19.17
N SER A 256 1.04 -7.39 -18.17
CA SER A 256 1.03 -8.85 -18.35
C SER A 256 0.51 -9.58 -17.12
N ILE A 257 -0.32 -10.59 -17.37
CA ILE A 257 -0.80 -11.55 -16.37
C ILE A 257 -0.43 -12.95 -16.84
N ALA A 258 0.34 -13.67 -16.03
CA ALA A 258 0.61 -15.09 -16.21
C ALA A 258 0.11 -15.86 -14.97
N ILE A 259 -0.71 -16.88 -15.19
CA ILE A 259 -1.27 -17.72 -14.14
C ILE A 259 -0.91 -19.17 -14.47
N GLY A 260 -0.28 -19.87 -13.54
CA GLY A 260 0.14 -21.25 -13.66
C GLY A 260 -1.02 -22.24 -13.77
N MET A 261 -0.70 -23.52 -13.72
CA MET A 261 -1.70 -24.60 -13.77
C MET A 261 -2.41 -24.78 -12.44
N MET A 262 -3.69 -25.20 -12.50
CA MET A 262 -4.50 -25.55 -11.31
C MET A 262 -4.62 -24.43 -10.27
N CYS A 263 -4.47 -23.19 -10.68
CA CYS A 263 -4.67 -22.04 -9.82
C CYS A 263 -6.16 -21.71 -9.68
N PHE A 264 -6.53 -21.12 -8.55
CA PHE A 264 -7.92 -20.73 -8.28
C PHE A 264 -8.93 -21.87 -8.51
N THR A 265 -8.53 -23.10 -8.22
CA THR A 265 -9.35 -24.28 -8.43
C THR A 265 -9.36 -25.13 -7.18
N LYS A 266 -10.53 -25.32 -6.58
CA LYS A 266 -10.70 -26.06 -5.35
C LYS A 266 -10.63 -27.58 -5.57
N ASP A 267 -11.31 -28.05 -6.60
CA ASP A 267 -11.32 -29.46 -6.98
C ASP A 267 -11.38 -29.61 -8.51
N LYS A 268 -10.32 -30.15 -9.08
CA LYS A 268 -10.21 -30.38 -10.53
C LYS A 268 -11.17 -31.47 -11.04
N ASP A 269 -11.58 -32.38 -10.17
CA ASP A 269 -12.42 -33.53 -10.53
C ASP A 269 -13.93 -33.18 -10.41
N GLN A 270 -14.28 -32.17 -9.60
CA GLN A 270 -15.60 -31.57 -9.56
C GLN A 270 -15.70 -30.39 -10.53
N ILE A 271 -15.73 -30.69 -11.80
CA ILE A 271 -15.93 -29.68 -12.84
C ILE A 271 -17.40 -29.22 -12.77
N GLY A 272 -17.65 -28.22 -11.93
CA GLY A 272 -19.00 -27.64 -11.77
C GLY A 272 -18.90 -26.13 -11.53
N SER A 273 -19.92 -25.40 -11.96
CA SER A 273 -20.01 -23.98 -11.64
C SER A 273 -20.30 -23.80 -10.15
N ASP A 274 -19.32 -23.35 -9.40
CA ASP A 274 -19.57 -22.80 -8.06
C ASP A 274 -20.07 -21.37 -8.22
N SER A 275 -21.34 -21.15 -7.90
CA SER A 275 -21.99 -19.84 -8.08
C SER A 275 -21.39 -18.72 -7.22
N SER A 276 -20.52 -19.05 -6.30
CA SER A 276 -19.81 -18.08 -5.46
C SER A 276 -18.44 -17.65 -6.03
N ARG A 277 -17.98 -18.27 -7.15
CA ARG A 277 -16.63 -18.05 -7.68
C ARG A 277 -16.66 -17.18 -8.93
N HIS A 278 -16.03 -15.99 -8.81
CA HIS A 278 -16.07 -14.94 -9.83
C HIS A 278 -14.69 -14.40 -10.14
N PHE A 279 -14.44 -14.14 -11.44
CA PHE A 279 -13.25 -13.47 -11.95
C PHE A 279 -13.62 -12.17 -12.66
N PHE A 280 -13.03 -11.06 -12.21
CA PHE A 280 -13.23 -9.72 -12.77
C PHE A 280 -11.91 -9.11 -13.20
N LEU A 281 -11.79 -8.75 -14.46
CA LEU A 281 -10.67 -8.04 -15.05
C LEU A 281 -11.22 -6.83 -15.83
N LYS A 282 -11.09 -5.63 -15.24
CA LYS A 282 -11.76 -4.45 -15.77
C LYS A 282 -10.87 -3.21 -15.77
N ASN A 283 -10.99 -2.38 -16.82
CA ASN A 283 -10.33 -1.07 -16.91
C ASN A 283 -8.80 -1.16 -16.78
N CYS A 284 -8.18 -2.15 -17.40
CA CYS A 284 -6.73 -2.36 -17.44
C CYS A 284 -6.21 -1.92 -18.81
N GLU A 285 -5.94 -0.63 -18.97
CA GLU A 285 -5.71 0.01 -20.26
C GLU A 285 -4.45 -0.48 -21.00
N ARG A 286 -3.41 -0.90 -20.26
CA ARG A 286 -2.13 -1.33 -20.82
C ARG A 286 -1.96 -2.84 -20.92
N LEU A 287 -2.92 -3.62 -20.45
CA LEU A 287 -2.81 -5.07 -20.44
C LEU A 287 -2.75 -5.61 -21.87
N ARG A 288 -1.66 -6.32 -22.20
CA ARG A 288 -1.41 -6.91 -23.53
C ARG A 288 -1.58 -8.42 -23.52
N GLU A 289 -1.16 -9.08 -22.45
CA GLU A 289 -1.12 -10.54 -22.39
C GLU A 289 -1.85 -11.06 -21.16
N LEU A 290 -2.73 -12.03 -21.39
CA LEU A 290 -3.40 -12.81 -20.35
C LEU A 290 -3.18 -14.29 -20.62
N LYS A 291 -2.34 -14.93 -19.80
CA LYS A 291 -2.00 -16.35 -19.91
C LYS A 291 -2.50 -17.10 -18.69
N MET A 292 -3.15 -18.23 -18.90
CA MET A 292 -3.68 -19.09 -17.86
C MET A 292 -3.30 -20.55 -18.12
N GLY A 293 -2.68 -21.16 -17.15
CA GLY A 293 -2.36 -22.57 -17.20
C GLY A 293 -3.61 -23.44 -17.15
N ARG A 294 -3.46 -24.70 -17.54
CA ARG A 294 -4.52 -25.71 -17.60
C ARG A 294 -5.19 -25.91 -16.23
N TYR A 295 -6.49 -26.10 -16.20
CA TYR A 295 -7.34 -26.27 -15.01
C TYR A 295 -7.44 -25.06 -14.08
N SER A 296 -6.87 -23.92 -14.39
CA SER A 296 -7.08 -22.73 -13.59
C SER A 296 -8.48 -22.18 -13.80
N PHE A 297 -9.15 -21.77 -12.71
CA PHE A 297 -10.55 -21.30 -12.69
C PHE A 297 -11.58 -22.32 -13.24
N CYS A 298 -11.33 -23.62 -13.14
CA CYS A 298 -12.23 -24.60 -13.77
C CYS A 298 -13.59 -24.72 -13.09
N ASP A 299 -13.72 -24.31 -11.84
CA ASP A 299 -14.94 -24.29 -11.05
C ASP A 299 -15.58 -22.90 -10.88
N TYR A 300 -15.02 -21.87 -11.53
CA TYR A 300 -15.59 -20.52 -11.54
C TYR A 300 -16.87 -20.45 -12.40
N SER A 301 -17.85 -19.66 -11.93
CA SER A 301 -19.14 -19.47 -12.59
C SER A 301 -19.22 -18.21 -13.46
N VAL A 302 -18.37 -17.22 -13.19
CA VAL A 302 -18.34 -15.93 -13.89
C VAL A 302 -16.92 -15.57 -14.28
N CYS A 303 -16.75 -15.15 -15.54
CA CYS A 303 -15.55 -14.54 -16.08
C CYS A 303 -15.94 -13.27 -16.81
N GLU A 304 -15.66 -12.11 -16.23
CA GLU A 304 -15.94 -10.82 -16.84
C GLU A 304 -14.63 -10.11 -17.20
N ILE A 305 -14.46 -9.78 -18.46
CA ILE A 305 -13.35 -8.99 -19.00
C ILE A 305 -13.94 -7.77 -19.67
N GLU A 306 -13.61 -6.57 -19.15
CA GLU A 306 -14.23 -5.33 -19.59
C GLU A 306 -13.19 -4.21 -19.72
N ASN A 307 -13.24 -3.45 -20.80
CA ASN A 307 -12.38 -2.28 -21.05
C ASN A 307 -10.88 -2.59 -20.91
N VAL A 308 -10.39 -3.52 -21.69
CA VAL A 308 -8.96 -3.90 -21.82
C VAL A 308 -8.47 -3.66 -23.27
N PRO A 309 -8.39 -2.39 -23.71
CA PRO A 309 -8.25 -2.03 -25.13
C PRO A 309 -6.92 -2.44 -25.76
N SER A 310 -5.90 -2.69 -24.94
CA SER A 310 -4.56 -3.10 -25.43
C SER A 310 -4.38 -4.61 -25.46
N LEU A 311 -5.38 -5.41 -25.08
CA LEU A 311 -5.26 -6.85 -24.98
C LEU A 311 -5.07 -7.49 -26.39
N GLU A 312 -3.92 -8.11 -26.60
CA GLU A 312 -3.53 -8.72 -27.88
C GLU A 312 -3.95 -10.19 -27.95
N GLY A 313 -4.07 -10.87 -26.82
CA GLY A 313 -4.46 -12.26 -26.77
C GLY A 313 -4.75 -12.80 -25.38
N ILE A 314 -5.59 -13.84 -25.35
CA ILE A 314 -5.86 -14.64 -24.15
C ILE A 314 -5.41 -16.07 -24.45
N GLU A 315 -4.41 -16.55 -23.72
CA GLU A 315 -3.95 -17.93 -23.82
C GLU A 315 -4.51 -18.76 -22.67
N MET A 316 -5.20 -19.86 -22.98
CA MET A 316 -5.74 -20.78 -21.97
C MET A 316 -5.24 -22.21 -22.23
N GLY A 317 -4.33 -22.70 -21.35
CA GLY A 317 -3.71 -24.00 -21.47
C GLY A 317 -2.69 -24.06 -22.60
N LYS A 318 -2.50 -25.24 -23.18
CA LYS A 318 -1.61 -25.49 -24.33
C LYS A 318 -2.40 -25.82 -25.59
N LEU A 319 -1.88 -25.41 -26.74
CA LEU A 319 -2.39 -25.85 -28.04
C LEU A 319 -2.40 -27.39 -28.06
N ASN A 320 -3.51 -27.99 -28.49
CA ASN A 320 -3.75 -29.42 -28.57
C ASN A 320 -4.05 -30.15 -27.24
N GLU A 321 -4.25 -29.45 -26.15
CA GLU A 321 -4.69 -30.02 -24.87
C GLU A 321 -6.00 -29.36 -24.39
N THR A 322 -6.90 -30.15 -23.81
CA THR A 322 -8.11 -29.58 -23.19
C THR A 322 -7.73 -28.76 -21.95
N SER A 323 -8.03 -27.49 -21.95
CA SER A 323 -7.58 -26.57 -20.88
C SER A 323 -8.46 -26.57 -19.62
N TYR A 324 -9.77 -26.76 -19.81
CA TYR A 324 -10.84 -26.70 -18.79
C TYR A 324 -10.98 -25.37 -18.02
N ASN A 325 -10.25 -24.33 -18.40
CA ASN A 325 -10.40 -23.00 -17.82
C ASN A 325 -11.82 -22.49 -18.03
N PHE A 326 -12.46 -21.97 -16.99
CA PHE A 326 -13.83 -21.42 -17.06
C PHE A 326 -14.85 -22.31 -17.77
N LYS A 327 -14.73 -23.64 -17.69
CA LYS A 327 -15.49 -24.59 -18.51
C LYS A 327 -17.01 -24.40 -18.44
N TYR A 328 -17.52 -23.97 -17.28
CA TYR A 328 -18.94 -23.76 -17.05
C TYR A 328 -19.30 -22.31 -16.70
N ALA A 329 -18.32 -21.41 -16.79
CA ALA A 329 -18.54 -20.01 -16.51
C ALA A 329 -19.33 -19.32 -17.63
N SER A 330 -20.10 -18.30 -17.26
CA SER A 330 -20.51 -17.28 -18.21
C SER A 330 -19.30 -16.43 -18.56
N LEU A 331 -19.01 -16.29 -19.85
CA LEU A 331 -17.94 -15.41 -20.35
C LEU A 331 -18.59 -14.12 -20.87
N GLU A 332 -18.28 -13.01 -20.23
CA GLU A 332 -18.69 -11.68 -20.70
C GLU A 332 -17.46 -10.88 -21.11
N LEU A 333 -17.41 -10.52 -22.41
CA LEU A 333 -16.42 -9.60 -22.98
C LEU A 333 -17.11 -8.30 -23.33
N LYS A 334 -16.73 -7.20 -22.70
CA LYS A 334 -17.31 -5.88 -22.94
C LYS A 334 -16.22 -4.87 -23.23
N SER A 335 -16.45 -3.98 -24.18
CA SER A 335 -15.56 -2.86 -24.48
C SER A 335 -16.37 -1.64 -24.86
N ASP A 336 -15.98 -0.50 -24.32
CA ASP A 336 -16.49 0.81 -24.73
C ASP A 336 -15.73 1.37 -25.95
N CYS A 337 -14.75 0.63 -26.49
CA CYS A 337 -14.01 1.03 -27.67
C CYS A 337 -14.82 0.79 -28.95
N GLU A 338 -14.95 1.80 -29.81
CA GLU A 338 -15.59 1.74 -31.14
C GLU A 338 -14.89 0.79 -32.15
N ARG A 339 -13.89 0.01 -31.72
CA ARG A 339 -13.01 -0.83 -32.55
C ARG A 339 -13.20 -2.34 -32.38
N MET A 340 -14.32 -2.82 -31.94
CA MET A 340 -14.66 -4.23 -32.11
C MET A 340 -15.61 -4.37 -33.32
N GLU A 341 -15.05 -4.30 -34.53
CA GLU A 341 -15.69 -4.81 -35.72
C GLU A 341 -15.20 -6.25 -36.00
#